data_d3724555bdbed1492bd8f0db21338f87
#
_entry.id   d3724555bdbed1492bd8f0db21338f87
#
_cell.length_a   1.000
_cell.length_b   1.000
_cell.length_c   1.000
_cell.angle_alpha   90.00
_cell.angle_beta   90.00
_cell.angle_gamma   90.00
#
_symmetry.space_group_name_H-M   'P 1'
#
loop_
_entity.id
_entity.type
_entity.pdbx_description
1 polymer ?
#
loop_
_entity_poly.entity_id
_entity_poly.type
_entity_poly.pdbx_seq_one_letter_code
_entity_poly.pdbx_strand_id
1 'polypeptide(L)'
;MPIKIPDSLPATAQLEKENIFVMTEHRALHQDIRPLRVLLLNLMPTKITTETQILRKLSNTPLQIEVELLRTKSHVAKNVSEEHLETFYVSFDDVKDEHFDGLIITGAPVELLDFHDVDYWEELTRIMDWSKTNVHSTLHICWGAQAGIYYRYGVEKYELDEKTTGVFEHRVVKPSSPWVRGFDDRFRAPHSRYTNVRAEDIEANPNLEIIAESDEAGVYMAKSTDSRNFFVFGHPEYDRETLNVEYERDSKTHPNAPLPKHYYPNDDPAQPAESTWRAHAQLLYTNWLNYYVYQTTPYEINAIGHEEAADDE
;
A
#
# COMPACT_ATOMS: atom_id res chain seq x y z
N MET A 1 -11.63 13.08 10.33
CA MET A 1 -10.77 14.28 10.28
C MET A 1 -9.74 14.06 9.19
N PRO A 2 -9.19 15.12 8.56
CA PRO A 2 -8.30 14.98 7.41
C PRO A 2 -6.90 14.50 7.80
N ILE A 3 -6.12 14.07 6.80
CA ILE A 3 -4.69 13.83 6.98
C ILE A 3 -3.96 15.12 7.31
N LYS A 4 -2.95 15.03 8.19
CA LYS A 4 -2.00 16.11 8.46
C LYS A 4 -0.76 15.90 7.60
N ILE A 5 -0.43 16.89 6.78
CA ILE A 5 0.71 16.86 5.87
C ILE A 5 1.40 18.22 5.84
N PRO A 6 2.68 18.30 5.43
CA PRO A 6 3.38 19.58 5.27
C PRO A 6 2.65 20.51 4.29
N ASP A 7 2.56 21.82 4.66
CA ASP A 7 1.89 22.83 3.82
C ASP A 7 2.48 22.90 2.41
N SER A 8 3.79 22.70 2.27
CA SER A 8 4.52 22.80 1.00
C SER A 8 4.58 21.49 0.18
N LEU A 9 3.97 20.40 0.66
CA LEU A 9 3.98 19.13 -0.09
C LEU A 9 3.18 19.29 -1.40
N PRO A 10 3.71 18.91 -2.58
CA PRO A 10 3.00 19.02 -3.86
C PRO A 10 1.62 18.35 -3.88
N ALA A 11 1.48 17.23 -3.15
CA ALA A 11 0.20 16.53 -3.01
C ALA A 11 -0.89 17.41 -2.36
N THR A 12 -0.56 18.35 -1.48
CA THR A 12 -1.51 19.26 -0.82
C THR A 12 -2.34 20.01 -1.85
N ALA A 13 -1.68 20.70 -2.78
CA ALA A 13 -2.35 21.47 -3.83
C ALA A 13 -3.23 20.59 -4.74
N GLN A 14 -2.81 19.36 -5.01
CA GLN A 14 -3.60 18.44 -5.82
C GLN A 14 -4.86 17.95 -5.08
N LEU A 15 -4.74 17.61 -3.81
CA LEU A 15 -5.86 17.15 -2.98
C LEU A 15 -6.89 18.26 -2.75
N GLU A 16 -6.46 19.49 -2.48
CA GLU A 16 -7.35 20.67 -2.37
C GLU A 16 -8.11 20.93 -3.67
N LYS A 17 -7.44 20.80 -4.81
CA LYS A 17 -8.06 20.95 -6.13
C LYS A 17 -9.13 19.89 -6.41
N GLU A 18 -9.02 18.73 -5.78
CA GLU A 18 -10.02 17.65 -5.83
C GLU A 18 -11.13 17.80 -4.77
N ASN A 19 -11.19 18.93 -4.05
CA ASN A 19 -12.08 19.17 -2.91
C ASN A 19 -11.91 18.14 -1.77
N ILE A 20 -10.72 17.58 -1.64
CA ILE A 20 -10.35 16.70 -0.52
C ILE A 20 -9.76 17.58 0.58
N PHE A 21 -10.42 17.58 1.74
CA PHE A 21 -9.96 18.36 2.86
C PHE A 21 -8.71 17.75 3.48
N VAL A 22 -7.62 18.50 3.49
CA VAL A 22 -6.37 18.15 4.17
C VAL A 22 -6.14 19.08 5.35
N MET A 23 -5.51 18.59 6.39
CA MET A 23 -5.09 19.40 7.53
C MET A 23 -3.60 19.70 7.37
N THR A 24 -3.27 20.97 7.17
CA THR A 24 -1.89 21.41 7.16
C THR A 24 -1.34 21.48 8.59
N GLU A 25 0.00 21.42 8.74
CA GLU A 25 0.66 21.45 10.04
C GLU A 25 0.23 22.65 10.87
N HIS A 26 0.13 23.82 10.26
CA HIS A 26 -0.28 25.06 10.94
C HIS A 26 -1.71 24.95 11.51
N ARG A 27 -2.62 24.24 10.85
CA ARG A 27 -4.01 24.08 11.28
C ARG A 27 -4.19 23.02 12.36
N ALA A 28 -3.32 22.00 12.39
CA ALA A 28 -3.38 20.90 13.34
C ALA A 28 -2.97 21.28 14.77
N LEU A 29 -2.20 22.36 14.96
CA LEU A 29 -1.65 22.79 16.25
C LEU A 29 -2.69 23.18 17.33
N HIS A 30 -3.98 23.07 17.03
CA HIS A 30 -5.06 23.55 17.90
C HIS A 30 -6.08 22.47 18.28
N GLN A 31 -5.74 21.17 18.19
CA GLN A 31 -6.64 20.07 18.54
C GLN A 31 -6.03 19.09 19.55
N ASP A 32 -6.72 18.86 20.66
CA ASP A 32 -6.36 17.91 21.74
C ASP A 32 -6.67 16.43 21.40
N ILE A 33 -6.42 15.99 20.17
CA ILE A 33 -6.65 14.60 19.76
C ILE A 33 -5.32 14.02 19.28
N ARG A 34 -4.89 12.90 19.87
CA ARG A 34 -3.72 12.17 19.34
C ARG A 34 -4.00 11.71 17.90
N PRO A 35 -3.31 12.24 16.91
CA PRO A 35 -3.43 11.75 15.54
C PRO A 35 -2.80 10.35 15.43
N LEU A 36 -3.29 9.55 14.49
CA LEU A 36 -2.62 8.31 14.09
C LEU A 36 -1.34 8.66 13.31
N ARG A 37 -0.22 8.08 13.70
CA ARG A 37 1.05 8.23 12.99
C ARG A 37 1.21 7.11 11.98
N VAL A 38 1.24 7.44 10.70
CA VAL A 38 1.41 6.49 9.59
C VAL A 38 2.69 6.79 8.83
N LEU A 39 3.57 5.81 8.76
CA LEU A 39 4.80 5.89 7.98
C LEU A 39 4.55 5.33 6.57
N LEU A 40 4.94 6.05 5.52
CA LEU A 40 4.82 5.62 4.13
C LEU A 40 6.21 5.36 3.54
N LEU A 41 6.64 4.10 3.50
CA LEU A 41 7.81 3.68 2.75
C LEU A 41 7.48 3.61 1.26
N ASN A 42 7.86 4.67 0.55
CA ASN A 42 7.58 4.81 -0.88
C ASN A 42 8.77 4.28 -1.70
N LEU A 43 8.63 3.08 -2.26
CA LEU A 43 9.65 2.43 -3.10
C LEU A 43 9.45 2.72 -4.60
N MET A 44 8.33 3.38 -4.97
CA MET A 44 8.03 3.69 -6.37
C MET A 44 8.98 4.76 -6.92
N PRO A 45 9.38 4.67 -8.21
CA PRO A 45 10.22 5.68 -8.85
C PRO A 45 9.47 7.00 -9.10
N THR A 46 8.14 6.95 -9.29
CA THR A 46 7.25 8.10 -9.48
C THR A 46 6.69 8.58 -8.14
N LYS A 47 7.58 9.02 -7.24
CA LYS A 47 7.25 9.29 -5.83
C LYS A 47 6.07 10.25 -5.66
N ILE A 48 6.08 11.40 -6.31
CA ILE A 48 5.03 12.43 -6.18
C ILE A 48 3.64 11.89 -6.60
N THR A 49 3.58 11.09 -7.66
CA THR A 49 2.33 10.46 -8.09
C THR A 49 1.83 9.47 -7.05
N THR A 50 2.70 8.60 -6.55
CA THR A 50 2.37 7.60 -5.53
C THR A 50 1.96 8.25 -4.22
N GLU A 51 2.66 9.30 -3.78
CA GLU A 51 2.27 10.13 -2.62
C GLU A 51 0.82 10.60 -2.75
N THR A 52 0.51 11.26 -3.88
CA THR A 52 -0.83 11.79 -4.13
C THR A 52 -1.90 10.68 -4.11
N GLN A 53 -1.61 9.54 -4.73
CA GLN A 53 -2.51 8.40 -4.79
C GLN A 53 -2.81 7.81 -3.40
N ILE A 54 -1.78 7.54 -2.61
CA ILE A 54 -1.92 6.98 -1.25
C ILE A 54 -2.58 8.00 -0.31
N LEU A 55 -2.13 9.26 -0.31
CA LEU A 55 -2.68 10.31 0.54
C LEU A 55 -4.17 10.54 0.26
N ARG A 56 -4.60 10.47 -1.00
CA ARG A 56 -6.02 10.54 -1.38
C ARG A 56 -6.84 9.41 -0.75
N LYS A 57 -6.29 8.21 -0.63
CA LYS A 57 -6.97 7.08 0.03
C LYS A 57 -7.04 7.28 1.55
N LEU A 58 -5.96 7.73 2.15
CA LEU A 58 -5.90 7.97 3.59
C LEU A 58 -6.77 9.15 4.04
N SER A 59 -7.04 10.13 3.16
CA SER A 59 -7.79 11.34 3.51
C SER A 59 -9.30 11.12 3.72
N ASN A 60 -9.89 10.03 3.21
CA ASN A 60 -11.32 9.78 3.31
C ASN A 60 -11.70 9.02 4.60
N THR A 61 -11.38 9.60 5.74
CA THR A 61 -11.69 9.09 7.06
C THR A 61 -11.96 10.26 8.02
N PRO A 62 -12.78 10.09 9.07
CA PRO A 62 -12.92 11.07 10.12
C PRO A 62 -11.72 11.11 11.08
N LEU A 63 -10.79 10.15 10.99
CA LEU A 63 -9.61 10.08 11.85
C LEU A 63 -8.57 11.11 11.45
N GLN A 64 -7.87 11.68 12.41
CA GLN A 64 -6.71 12.52 12.16
C GLN A 64 -5.49 11.62 11.94
N ILE A 65 -4.78 11.83 10.82
CA ILE A 65 -3.62 11.03 10.45
C ILE A 65 -2.46 11.97 10.15
N GLU A 66 -1.33 11.72 10.79
CA GLU A 66 -0.03 12.29 10.45
C GLU A 66 0.70 11.30 9.57
N VAL A 67 1.11 11.72 8.37
CA VAL A 67 1.84 10.86 7.43
C VAL A 67 3.27 11.36 7.32
N GLU A 68 4.22 10.47 7.62
CA GLU A 68 5.64 10.69 7.39
C GLU A 68 6.08 9.86 6.17
N LEU A 69 6.85 10.48 5.27
CA LEU A 69 7.33 9.83 4.07
C LEU A 69 8.73 9.26 4.33
N LEU A 70 8.88 7.95 4.15
CA LEU A 70 10.14 7.23 4.33
C LEU A 70 10.73 6.83 2.99
N ARG A 71 12.05 7.00 2.83
CA ARG A 71 12.82 6.49 1.69
C ARG A 71 13.93 5.56 2.14
N THR A 72 14.35 4.67 1.26
CA THR A 72 15.60 3.94 1.40
C THR A 72 16.79 4.85 1.08
N LYS A 73 17.87 4.77 1.86
CA LYS A 73 19.14 5.47 1.58
C LYS A 73 20.01 4.72 0.58
N SER A 74 19.91 3.41 0.56
CA SER A 74 20.70 2.52 -0.29
C SER A 74 20.36 2.63 -1.78
N HIS A 75 19.23 3.25 -2.13
CA HIS A 75 18.78 3.45 -3.50
C HIS A 75 18.70 4.92 -3.88
N VAL A 76 19.30 5.28 -5.05
CA VAL A 76 19.22 6.63 -5.61
C VAL A 76 17.99 6.75 -6.51
N ALA A 77 16.99 7.50 -6.09
CA ALA A 77 15.80 7.76 -6.89
C ALA A 77 16.13 8.63 -8.12
N LYS A 78 15.76 8.15 -9.32
CA LYS A 78 16.11 8.81 -10.59
C LYS A 78 15.04 9.79 -11.12
N ASN A 79 13.80 9.66 -10.67
CA ASN A 79 12.63 10.37 -11.25
C ASN A 79 12.01 11.40 -10.31
N VAL A 80 12.78 11.86 -9.32
CA VAL A 80 12.36 12.89 -8.36
C VAL A 80 13.57 13.77 -8.04
N SER A 81 13.35 15.06 -7.77
CA SER A 81 14.44 15.97 -7.40
C SER A 81 14.98 15.62 -6.01
N GLU A 82 16.27 15.83 -5.81
CA GLU A 82 16.91 15.66 -4.49
C GLU A 82 16.30 16.62 -3.47
N GLU A 83 16.02 17.86 -3.88
CA GLU A 83 15.33 18.87 -3.06
C GLU A 83 13.98 18.35 -2.51
N HIS A 84 13.18 17.65 -3.31
CA HIS A 84 11.92 17.04 -2.86
C HIS A 84 12.16 15.97 -1.81
N LEU A 85 13.17 15.11 -2.04
CA LEU A 85 13.52 14.05 -1.11
C LEU A 85 14.06 14.59 0.21
N GLU A 86 14.92 15.59 0.17
CA GLU A 86 15.47 16.21 1.38
C GLU A 86 14.44 16.99 2.18
N THR A 87 13.45 17.56 1.49
CA THR A 87 12.41 18.39 2.15
C THR A 87 11.32 17.55 2.80
N PHE A 88 10.90 16.45 2.16
CA PHE A 88 9.68 15.72 2.54
C PHE A 88 9.91 14.30 3.04
N TYR A 89 11.09 13.71 2.80
CA TYR A 89 11.38 12.35 3.17
C TYR A 89 12.36 12.25 4.32
N VAL A 90 12.04 11.38 5.26
CA VAL A 90 12.98 10.93 6.29
C VAL A 90 13.65 9.63 5.86
N SER A 91 14.76 9.30 6.50
CA SER A 91 15.44 8.02 6.37
C SER A 91 15.10 7.11 7.54
N PHE A 92 15.44 5.83 7.43
CA PHE A 92 15.24 4.89 8.53
C PHE A 92 16.01 5.28 9.81
N ASP A 93 17.20 5.87 9.68
CA ASP A 93 17.97 6.33 10.84
C ASP A 93 17.27 7.43 11.65
N ASP A 94 16.42 8.22 10.98
CA ASP A 94 15.70 9.33 11.60
C ASP A 94 14.50 8.84 12.43
N VAL A 95 13.92 7.69 12.10
CA VAL A 95 12.68 7.17 12.72
C VAL A 95 12.86 5.86 13.51
N LYS A 96 14.04 5.26 13.52
CA LYS A 96 14.28 3.93 14.13
C LYS A 96 13.97 3.83 15.62
N ASP A 97 14.02 4.95 16.34
CA ASP A 97 13.74 5.02 17.77
C ASP A 97 12.29 5.48 18.05
N GLU A 98 11.47 5.62 17.00
CA GLU A 98 10.09 6.09 17.10
C GLU A 98 9.09 4.93 16.92
N HIS A 99 7.82 5.20 17.27
CA HIS A 99 6.70 4.25 17.11
C HIS A 99 5.62 4.84 16.21
N PHE A 100 4.97 3.97 15.44
CA PHE A 100 3.92 4.33 14.49
C PHE A 100 2.70 3.42 14.62
N ASP A 101 1.51 3.98 14.45
CA ASP A 101 0.26 3.22 14.41
C ASP A 101 0.17 2.36 13.14
N GLY A 102 0.68 2.87 12.02
CA GLY A 102 0.67 2.17 10.74
C GLY A 102 1.93 2.38 9.92
N LEU A 103 2.26 1.38 9.11
CA LEU A 103 3.29 1.45 8.07
C LEU A 103 2.68 1.01 6.75
N ILE A 104 2.90 1.77 5.68
CA ILE A 104 2.57 1.36 4.32
C ILE A 104 3.86 1.16 3.55
N ILE A 105 4.04 -0.01 2.94
CA ILE A 105 5.16 -0.34 2.04
C ILE A 105 4.60 -0.48 0.63
N THR A 106 5.01 0.42 -0.27
CA THR A 106 4.51 0.45 -1.65
C THR A 106 5.12 -0.64 -2.53
N GLY A 107 4.59 -0.80 -3.74
CA GLY A 107 5.24 -1.53 -4.81
C GLY A 107 6.56 -0.91 -5.27
N ALA A 108 7.28 -1.66 -6.10
CA ALA A 108 8.49 -1.22 -6.79
C ALA A 108 8.62 -1.98 -8.12
N PRO A 109 9.16 -1.36 -9.19
CA PRO A 109 9.30 -2.01 -10.50
C PRO A 109 10.58 -2.88 -10.58
N VAL A 110 10.77 -3.76 -9.60
CA VAL A 110 11.94 -4.65 -9.46
C VAL A 110 11.52 -6.13 -9.35
N GLU A 111 10.31 -6.44 -9.70
CA GLU A 111 9.68 -7.75 -9.50
C GLU A 111 10.35 -8.91 -10.24
N LEU A 112 11.06 -8.64 -11.35
CA LEU A 112 11.81 -9.66 -12.09
C LEU A 112 13.20 -9.96 -11.49
N LEU A 113 13.67 -9.14 -10.54
CA LEU A 113 14.88 -9.43 -9.80
C LEU A 113 14.60 -10.43 -8.67
N ASP A 114 15.56 -11.28 -8.35
CA ASP A 114 15.53 -11.98 -7.06
C ASP A 114 15.48 -10.94 -5.92
N PHE A 115 14.82 -11.27 -4.81
CA PHE A 115 14.72 -10.36 -3.69
C PHE A 115 16.09 -9.92 -3.17
N HIS A 116 17.04 -10.86 -3.11
CA HIS A 116 18.40 -10.62 -2.63
C HIS A 116 19.27 -9.79 -3.59
N ASP A 117 18.86 -9.68 -4.87
CA ASP A 117 19.54 -8.87 -5.87
C ASP A 117 19.04 -7.42 -5.91
N VAL A 118 18.01 -7.08 -5.12
CA VAL A 118 17.51 -5.71 -4.99
C VAL A 118 18.45 -4.90 -4.11
N ASP A 119 18.96 -3.78 -4.62
CA ASP A 119 20.00 -2.95 -3.97
C ASP A 119 19.65 -2.43 -2.58
N TYR A 120 18.37 -2.28 -2.25
CA TYR A 120 17.86 -1.87 -0.93
C TYR A 120 17.25 -3.03 -0.13
N TRP A 121 17.48 -4.29 -0.50
CA TRP A 121 16.87 -5.43 0.19
C TRP A 121 17.24 -5.52 1.67
N GLU A 122 18.52 -5.36 1.99
CA GLU A 122 18.98 -5.39 3.38
C GLU A 122 18.37 -4.27 4.24
N GLU A 123 18.23 -3.07 3.67
CA GLU A 123 17.58 -1.96 4.35
C GLU A 123 16.08 -2.22 4.54
N LEU A 124 15.40 -2.74 3.53
CA LEU A 124 13.99 -3.09 3.58
C LEU A 124 13.71 -4.16 4.65
N THR A 125 14.53 -5.21 4.72
CA THR A 125 14.37 -6.27 5.74
C THR A 125 14.61 -5.74 7.15
N ARG A 126 15.58 -4.83 7.35
CA ARG A 126 15.78 -4.15 8.63
C ARG A 126 14.56 -3.32 9.04
N ILE A 127 13.94 -2.60 8.10
CA ILE A 127 12.70 -1.85 8.35
C ILE A 127 11.56 -2.81 8.71
N MET A 128 11.43 -3.93 8.00
CA MET A 128 10.44 -4.96 8.32
C MET A 128 10.67 -5.57 9.71
N ASP A 129 11.92 -5.85 10.11
CA ASP A 129 12.22 -6.36 11.46
C ASP A 129 11.90 -5.32 12.53
N TRP A 130 12.32 -4.10 12.34
CA TRP A 130 12.00 -2.98 13.22
C TRP A 130 10.48 -2.80 13.39
N SER A 131 9.71 -2.99 12.33
CA SER A 131 8.27 -2.81 12.38
C SER A 131 7.55 -3.85 13.27
N LYS A 132 8.21 -4.98 13.64
CA LYS A 132 7.64 -5.95 14.57
C LYS A 132 7.40 -5.39 15.97
N THR A 133 8.22 -4.46 16.39
CA THR A 133 8.19 -3.85 17.74
C THR A 133 7.75 -2.40 17.73
N ASN A 134 7.94 -1.70 16.62
CA ASN A 134 7.75 -0.24 16.55
C ASN A 134 6.52 0.19 15.74
N VAL A 135 5.87 -0.75 15.04
CA VAL A 135 4.68 -0.46 14.24
C VAL A 135 3.54 -1.38 14.64
N HIS A 136 2.35 -0.82 14.85
CA HIS A 136 1.19 -1.63 15.25
C HIS A 136 0.65 -2.46 14.07
N SER A 137 0.47 -1.87 12.88
CA SER A 137 -0.08 -2.55 11.70
C SER A 137 0.64 -2.14 10.43
N THR A 138 0.97 -3.12 9.55
CA THR A 138 1.68 -2.86 8.28
C THR A 138 0.85 -3.30 7.09
N LEU A 139 0.64 -2.38 6.14
CA LEU A 139 0.00 -2.62 4.84
C LEU A 139 1.05 -2.67 3.73
N HIS A 140 1.17 -3.80 3.07
CA HIS A 140 2.09 -4.04 1.97
C HIS A 140 1.33 -4.03 0.63
N ILE A 141 1.86 -3.38 -0.41
CA ILE A 141 1.19 -3.20 -1.71
C ILE A 141 2.06 -3.75 -2.84
N CYS A 142 1.47 -4.52 -3.75
CA CYS A 142 2.06 -5.07 -4.97
C CYS A 142 3.39 -5.81 -4.69
N TRP A 143 4.52 -5.35 -5.25
CA TRP A 143 5.83 -5.95 -4.95
C TRP A 143 6.18 -5.87 -3.46
N GLY A 144 5.81 -4.81 -2.77
CA GLY A 144 5.96 -4.72 -1.31
C GLY A 144 5.20 -5.82 -0.57
N ALA A 145 4.04 -6.26 -1.10
CA ALA A 145 3.31 -7.40 -0.56
C ALA A 145 4.05 -8.72 -0.82
N GLN A 146 4.61 -8.91 -2.02
CA GLN A 146 5.43 -10.09 -2.33
C GLN A 146 6.69 -10.15 -1.46
N ALA A 147 7.39 -9.02 -1.30
CA ALA A 147 8.57 -8.91 -0.45
C ALA A 147 8.25 -9.18 1.02
N GLY A 148 7.15 -8.61 1.53
CA GLY A 148 6.73 -8.81 2.91
C GLY A 148 6.30 -10.23 3.23
N ILE A 149 5.50 -10.85 2.36
CA ILE A 149 5.03 -12.24 2.58
C ILE A 149 6.18 -13.24 2.44
N TYR A 150 7.11 -12.99 1.52
CA TYR A 150 8.33 -13.78 1.39
C TYR A 150 9.20 -13.69 2.65
N TYR A 151 9.58 -12.48 3.04
CA TYR A 151 10.50 -12.28 4.16
C TYR A 151 9.96 -12.79 5.49
N ARG A 152 8.66 -12.62 5.74
CA ARG A 152 8.05 -12.98 7.03
C ARG A 152 7.54 -14.42 7.10
N TYR A 153 7.11 -14.98 5.98
CA TYR A 153 6.36 -16.24 5.95
C TYR A 153 6.92 -17.26 4.95
N GLY A 154 7.96 -16.92 4.19
CA GLY A 154 8.60 -17.82 3.23
C GLY A 154 7.76 -18.14 1.99
N VAL A 155 6.75 -17.32 1.69
CA VAL A 155 5.94 -17.50 0.47
C VAL A 155 6.66 -16.90 -0.71
N GLU A 156 7.07 -17.75 -1.66
CA GLU A 156 7.83 -17.37 -2.84
C GLU A 156 6.98 -16.66 -3.89
N LYS A 157 7.59 -15.75 -4.64
CA LYS A 157 7.03 -15.25 -5.89
C LYS A 157 7.49 -16.11 -7.06
N TYR A 158 6.68 -16.15 -8.11
CA TYR A 158 7.04 -16.79 -9.38
C TYR A 158 6.75 -15.85 -10.55
N GLU A 159 7.54 -15.97 -11.60
CA GLU A 159 7.39 -15.18 -12.82
C GLU A 159 6.19 -15.69 -13.63
N LEU A 160 5.46 -14.77 -14.25
CA LEU A 160 4.32 -15.05 -15.13
C LEU A 160 4.80 -15.09 -16.59
N ASP A 161 4.18 -15.93 -17.38
CA ASP A 161 4.46 -16.01 -18.84
C ASP A 161 4.13 -14.69 -19.56
N GLU A 162 3.15 -13.94 -19.04
CA GLU A 162 2.70 -12.64 -19.55
C GLU A 162 2.39 -11.69 -18.40
N LYS A 163 2.65 -10.39 -18.60
CA LYS A 163 2.29 -9.35 -17.63
C LYS A 163 0.80 -9.38 -17.33
N THR A 164 0.44 -9.57 -16.07
CA THR A 164 -0.93 -9.35 -15.58
C THR A 164 -1.18 -7.85 -15.45
N THR A 165 -1.86 -7.26 -16.43
CA THR A 165 -2.20 -5.84 -16.45
C THR A 165 -3.68 -5.65 -16.79
N GLY A 166 -4.39 -4.81 -16.03
CA GLY A 166 -5.82 -4.58 -16.23
C GLY A 166 -6.60 -4.40 -14.95
N VAL A 167 -7.93 -4.46 -15.06
CA VAL A 167 -8.89 -4.32 -13.96
C VAL A 167 -9.71 -5.61 -13.85
N PHE A 168 -9.31 -6.47 -12.94
CA PHE A 168 -9.88 -7.81 -12.80
C PHE A 168 -11.00 -7.85 -11.76
N GLU A 169 -11.95 -8.77 -11.96
CA GLU A 169 -12.95 -9.11 -10.96
C GLU A 169 -12.37 -10.03 -9.89
N HIS A 170 -12.69 -9.73 -8.65
CA HIS A 170 -12.30 -10.50 -7.46
C HIS A 170 -13.53 -10.91 -6.69
N ARG A 171 -13.46 -12.04 -6.00
CA ARG A 171 -14.45 -12.49 -5.03
C ARG A 171 -13.92 -12.35 -3.60
N VAL A 172 -14.80 -12.00 -2.69
CA VAL A 172 -14.49 -12.04 -1.25
C VAL A 172 -14.54 -13.49 -0.79
N VAL A 173 -13.43 -14.01 -0.30
CA VAL A 173 -13.30 -15.39 0.21
C VAL A 173 -13.69 -15.46 1.68
N LYS A 174 -13.38 -14.40 2.45
CA LYS A 174 -13.63 -14.34 3.89
C LYS A 174 -14.51 -13.13 4.26
N PRO A 175 -15.83 -13.21 4.04
CA PRO A 175 -16.75 -12.08 4.26
C PRO A 175 -16.87 -11.67 5.73
N SER A 176 -16.48 -12.54 6.68
CA SER A 176 -16.44 -12.22 8.11
C SER A 176 -15.29 -11.30 8.51
N SER A 177 -14.30 -11.09 7.63
CA SER A 177 -13.15 -10.22 7.92
C SER A 177 -13.60 -8.75 7.96
N PRO A 178 -13.31 -8.00 9.04
CA PRO A 178 -13.60 -6.57 9.09
C PRO A 178 -12.93 -5.78 7.95
N TRP A 179 -11.84 -6.30 7.37
CA TRP A 179 -11.13 -5.63 6.28
C TRP A 179 -11.97 -5.46 5.01
N VAL A 180 -12.89 -6.38 4.76
CA VAL A 180 -13.83 -6.33 3.62
C VAL A 180 -15.24 -5.88 4.01
N ARG A 181 -15.41 -5.27 5.19
CA ARG A 181 -16.71 -4.73 5.59
C ARG A 181 -17.20 -3.68 4.60
N GLY A 182 -18.41 -3.87 4.08
CA GLY A 182 -19.03 -3.01 3.08
C GLY A 182 -18.60 -3.30 1.65
N PHE A 183 -17.77 -4.33 1.42
CA PHE A 183 -17.52 -4.82 0.07
C PHE A 183 -18.72 -5.59 -0.46
N ASP A 184 -18.93 -5.51 -1.75
CA ASP A 184 -19.77 -6.45 -2.47
C ASP A 184 -19.12 -7.83 -2.51
N ASP A 185 -19.88 -8.91 -2.73
CA ASP A 185 -19.36 -10.28 -2.86
C ASP A 185 -18.31 -10.39 -3.99
N ARG A 186 -18.48 -9.56 -5.03
CA ARG A 186 -17.56 -9.38 -6.16
C ARG A 186 -17.27 -7.92 -6.35
N PHE A 187 -16.01 -7.62 -6.65
CA PHE A 187 -15.52 -6.27 -6.87
C PHE A 187 -14.37 -6.25 -7.88
N ARG A 188 -14.03 -5.09 -8.39
CA ARG A 188 -12.94 -4.93 -9.33
C ARG A 188 -11.73 -4.25 -8.68
N ALA A 189 -10.53 -4.66 -9.12
CA ALA A 189 -9.28 -4.04 -8.70
C ALA A 189 -8.22 -4.07 -9.81
N PRO A 190 -7.37 -3.02 -9.89
CA PRO A 190 -6.29 -2.95 -10.87
C PRO A 190 -5.09 -3.81 -10.46
N HIS A 191 -4.47 -4.40 -11.47
CA HIS A 191 -3.18 -5.10 -11.36
C HIS A 191 -2.24 -4.63 -12.48
N SER A 192 -0.94 -4.65 -12.18
CA SER A 192 0.13 -4.42 -13.13
C SER A 192 1.41 -5.06 -12.60
N ARG A 193 1.67 -6.33 -12.99
CA ARG A 193 2.81 -7.08 -12.47
C ARG A 193 3.25 -8.21 -13.40
N TYR A 194 4.53 -8.57 -13.31
CA TYR A 194 5.16 -9.71 -14.01
C TYR A 194 5.34 -10.94 -13.12
N THR A 195 5.04 -10.82 -11.83
CA THR A 195 5.18 -11.92 -10.86
C THR A 195 3.92 -12.08 -10.02
N ASN A 196 3.73 -13.25 -9.44
CA ASN A 196 2.60 -13.56 -8.57
C ASN A 196 3.03 -14.47 -7.40
N VAL A 197 2.15 -14.66 -6.44
CA VAL A 197 2.23 -15.69 -5.39
C VAL A 197 1.14 -16.73 -5.64
N ARG A 198 1.34 -17.96 -5.17
CA ARG A 198 0.35 -19.01 -5.30
C ARG A 198 -0.57 -19.04 -4.09
N ALA A 199 -1.85 -19.25 -4.33
CA ALA A 199 -2.83 -19.39 -3.25
C ALA A 199 -2.49 -20.56 -2.34
N GLU A 200 -2.06 -21.69 -2.93
CA GLU A 200 -1.69 -22.90 -2.20
C GLU A 200 -0.55 -22.69 -1.22
N ASP A 201 0.44 -21.84 -1.55
CA ASP A 201 1.58 -21.53 -0.69
C ASP A 201 1.14 -20.66 0.50
N ILE A 202 0.18 -19.77 0.30
CA ILE A 202 -0.41 -18.97 1.37
C ILE A 202 -1.28 -19.85 2.28
N GLU A 203 -2.14 -20.69 1.72
CA GLU A 203 -3.03 -21.62 2.44
C GLU A 203 -2.25 -22.67 3.25
N ALA A 204 -1.07 -23.08 2.78
CA ALA A 204 -0.20 -24.01 3.48
C ALA A 204 0.43 -23.38 4.74
N ASN A 205 0.43 -22.06 4.87
CA ASN A 205 1.00 -21.38 6.04
C ASN A 205 -0.10 -21.06 7.07
N PRO A 206 -0.09 -21.67 8.27
CA PRO A 206 -1.13 -21.49 9.28
C PRO A 206 -1.21 -20.06 9.86
N ASN A 207 -0.20 -19.23 9.61
CA ASN A 207 -0.16 -17.84 10.06
C ASN A 207 -0.73 -16.86 9.02
N LEU A 208 -1.23 -17.36 7.89
CA LEU A 208 -1.78 -16.54 6.81
C LEU A 208 -3.22 -16.92 6.51
N GLU A 209 -3.99 -15.96 6.01
CA GLU A 209 -5.34 -16.19 5.49
C GLU A 209 -5.59 -15.35 4.24
N ILE A 210 -6.18 -15.96 3.20
CA ILE A 210 -6.64 -15.27 2.00
C ILE A 210 -7.99 -14.62 2.29
N ILE A 211 -8.12 -13.35 1.90
CA ILE A 211 -9.32 -12.54 2.12
C ILE A 211 -10.11 -12.35 0.83
N ALA A 212 -9.43 -12.13 -0.30
CA ALA A 212 -10.04 -11.97 -1.61
C ALA A 212 -9.10 -12.44 -2.72
N GLU A 213 -9.67 -13.00 -3.78
CA GLU A 213 -8.93 -13.52 -4.93
C GLU A 213 -9.70 -13.37 -6.23
N SER A 214 -9.01 -13.54 -7.37
CA SER A 214 -9.53 -13.51 -8.74
C SER A 214 -9.20 -14.82 -9.44
N ASP A 215 -10.12 -15.30 -10.25
CA ASP A 215 -9.87 -16.47 -11.11
C ASP A 215 -8.82 -16.16 -12.20
N GLU A 216 -8.71 -14.90 -12.63
CA GLU A 216 -7.77 -14.46 -13.68
C GLU A 216 -6.45 -13.89 -13.10
N ALA A 217 -6.53 -13.14 -11.99
CA ALA A 217 -5.38 -12.42 -11.45
C ALA A 217 -4.80 -13.06 -10.18
N GLY A 218 -5.39 -14.15 -9.65
CA GLY A 218 -4.94 -14.83 -8.44
C GLY A 218 -5.25 -14.06 -7.17
N VAL A 219 -4.48 -14.29 -6.11
CA VAL A 219 -4.71 -13.67 -4.80
C VAL A 219 -4.60 -12.15 -4.88
N TYR A 220 -5.58 -11.45 -4.32
CA TYR A 220 -5.59 -10.00 -4.22
C TYR A 220 -5.30 -9.50 -2.81
N MET A 221 -5.98 -10.05 -1.82
CA MET A 221 -5.82 -9.66 -0.42
C MET A 221 -5.53 -10.88 0.45
N ALA A 222 -4.47 -10.80 1.23
CA ALA A 222 -4.16 -11.74 2.30
C ALA A 222 -3.71 -10.98 3.54
N LYS A 223 -3.81 -11.59 4.72
CA LYS A 223 -3.29 -11.02 5.95
C LYS A 223 -2.72 -12.09 6.88
N SER A 224 -1.92 -11.66 7.84
CA SER A 224 -1.50 -12.53 8.94
C SER A 224 -2.65 -12.79 9.93
N THR A 225 -2.66 -13.95 10.56
CA THR A 225 -3.69 -14.34 11.52
C THR A 225 -3.69 -13.47 12.78
N ASP A 226 -2.52 -12.92 13.16
CA ASP A 226 -2.36 -11.93 14.24
C ASP A 226 -2.87 -10.52 13.84
N SER A 227 -3.29 -10.34 12.58
CA SER A 227 -3.77 -9.07 12.05
C SER A 227 -2.78 -7.90 12.11
N ARG A 228 -1.48 -8.19 12.08
CA ARG A 228 -0.42 -7.17 12.05
C ARG A 228 0.11 -6.87 10.66
N ASN A 229 0.01 -7.82 9.73
CA ASN A 229 0.50 -7.68 8.36
C ASN A 229 -0.61 -7.91 7.34
N PHE A 230 -0.76 -6.97 6.42
CA PHE A 230 -1.79 -6.93 5.38
C PHE A 230 -1.10 -6.86 4.02
N PHE A 231 -1.49 -7.74 3.10
CA PHE A 231 -0.87 -7.89 1.79
C PHE A 231 -1.92 -7.67 0.70
N VAL A 232 -1.68 -6.69 -0.17
CA VAL A 232 -2.51 -6.39 -1.35
C VAL A 232 -1.65 -6.57 -2.58
N PHE A 233 -1.91 -7.58 -3.39
CA PHE A 233 -1.11 -7.93 -4.57
C PHE A 233 -1.49 -7.16 -5.83
N GLY A 234 -2.45 -6.25 -5.75
CA GLY A 234 -2.83 -5.30 -6.80
C GLY A 234 -2.54 -3.86 -6.40
N HIS A 235 -3.19 -2.93 -7.10
CA HIS A 235 -2.97 -1.50 -6.95
C HIS A 235 -4.26 -0.72 -6.62
N PRO A 236 -4.79 -0.81 -5.38
CA PRO A 236 -5.99 -0.08 -4.98
C PRO A 236 -5.82 1.45 -5.04
N GLU A 237 -4.57 1.93 -4.99
CA GLU A 237 -4.23 3.35 -5.02
C GLU A 237 -4.35 3.97 -6.41
N TYR A 238 -4.28 3.19 -7.49
CA TYR A 238 -4.20 3.69 -8.86
C TYR A 238 -5.33 4.65 -9.24
N ASP A 239 -4.93 5.71 -9.93
CA ASP A 239 -5.85 6.63 -10.61
C ASP A 239 -6.36 6.02 -11.91
N ARG A 240 -7.43 6.64 -12.47
CA ARG A 240 -8.05 6.18 -13.71
C ARG A 240 -7.03 5.99 -14.83
N GLU A 241 -6.11 6.93 -15.00
CA GLU A 241 -5.19 6.96 -16.13
C GLU A 241 -3.89 6.17 -15.92
N THR A 242 -3.66 5.63 -14.71
CA THR A 242 -2.36 5.03 -14.37
C THR A 242 -2.01 3.85 -15.27
N LEU A 243 -2.95 2.93 -15.49
CA LEU A 243 -2.72 1.77 -16.38
C LEU A 243 -2.51 2.20 -17.84
N ASN A 244 -3.18 3.25 -18.30
CA ASN A 244 -2.96 3.81 -19.63
C ASN A 244 -1.54 4.38 -19.78
N VAL A 245 -1.09 5.16 -18.79
CA VAL A 245 0.27 5.72 -18.78
C VAL A 245 1.33 4.60 -18.76
N GLU A 246 1.10 3.55 -18.00
CA GLU A 246 1.98 2.36 -18.00
C GLU A 246 1.99 1.66 -19.35
N TYR A 247 0.83 1.42 -19.95
CA TYR A 247 0.71 0.80 -21.26
C TYR A 247 1.41 1.62 -22.35
N GLU A 248 1.20 2.94 -22.38
CA GLU A 248 1.88 3.83 -23.33
C GLU A 248 3.41 3.84 -23.15
N ARG A 249 3.88 3.77 -21.91
CA ARG A 249 5.32 3.65 -21.62
C ARG A 249 5.86 2.31 -22.12
N ASP A 250 5.21 1.22 -21.75
CA ASP A 250 5.66 -0.15 -22.04
C ASP A 250 5.61 -0.43 -23.55
N SER A 251 4.60 0.09 -24.28
CA SER A 251 4.47 -0.05 -25.74
C SER A 251 5.59 0.66 -26.53
N LYS A 252 6.25 1.67 -25.95
CA LYS A 252 7.40 2.33 -26.58
C LYS A 252 8.66 1.45 -26.56
N THR A 253 8.79 0.60 -25.56
CA THR A 253 9.96 -0.27 -25.36
C THR A 253 9.70 -1.70 -25.80
N HIS A 254 8.45 -2.14 -25.75
CA HIS A 254 8.00 -3.49 -26.08
C HIS A 254 6.80 -3.40 -27.03
N PRO A 255 6.99 -3.56 -28.36
CA PRO A 255 5.90 -3.44 -29.35
C PRO A 255 4.70 -4.37 -29.12
N ASN A 256 4.91 -5.46 -28.38
CA ASN A 256 3.89 -6.45 -28.02
C ASN A 256 3.44 -6.32 -26.55
N ALA A 257 3.59 -5.12 -25.92
CA ALA A 257 3.07 -4.91 -24.58
C ALA A 257 1.57 -5.22 -24.51
N PRO A 258 1.12 -6.03 -23.55
CA PRO A 258 -0.29 -6.42 -23.47
C PRO A 258 -1.15 -5.21 -23.14
N LEU A 259 -2.29 -5.11 -23.84
CA LEU A 259 -3.32 -4.12 -23.51
C LEU A 259 -3.89 -4.45 -22.13
N PRO A 260 -4.10 -3.43 -21.23
CA PRO A 260 -4.73 -3.68 -19.95
C PRO A 260 -6.13 -4.28 -20.10
N LYS A 261 -6.33 -5.52 -19.60
CA LYS A 261 -7.60 -6.26 -19.73
C LYS A 261 -8.71 -5.60 -18.90
N HIS A 262 -9.93 -5.56 -19.41
CA HIS A 262 -11.14 -5.07 -18.72
C HIS A 262 -11.03 -3.63 -18.21
N TYR A 263 -10.12 -2.86 -18.77
CA TYR A 263 -9.83 -1.48 -18.36
C TYR A 263 -10.52 -0.45 -19.24
N TYR A 264 -10.47 -0.63 -20.54
CA TYR A 264 -11.21 0.20 -21.49
C TYR A 264 -12.60 -0.39 -21.74
N PRO A 265 -13.63 0.46 -21.98
CA PRO A 265 -14.93 -0.04 -22.43
C PRO A 265 -14.79 -0.91 -23.68
N ASN A 266 -15.33 -2.14 -23.63
CA ASN A 266 -15.21 -3.13 -24.72
C ASN A 266 -13.76 -3.49 -25.13
N ASP A 267 -12.79 -3.28 -24.24
CA ASP A 267 -11.34 -3.41 -24.50
C ASP A 267 -10.85 -2.55 -25.67
N ASP A 268 -11.53 -1.44 -25.95
CA ASP A 268 -11.19 -0.49 -27.02
C ASP A 268 -10.37 0.70 -26.46
N PRO A 269 -9.05 0.78 -26.72
CA PRO A 269 -8.20 1.85 -26.21
C PRO A 269 -8.49 3.23 -26.81
N ALA A 270 -9.35 3.32 -27.84
CA ALA A 270 -9.84 4.60 -28.35
C ALA A 270 -10.92 5.20 -27.44
N GLN A 271 -11.49 4.43 -26.52
CA GLN A 271 -12.45 4.89 -25.54
C GLN A 271 -11.76 5.31 -24.23
N PRO A 272 -12.26 6.32 -23.53
CA PRO A 272 -11.70 6.72 -22.25
C PRO A 272 -11.89 5.62 -21.21
N ALA A 273 -10.84 5.32 -20.45
CA ALA A 273 -10.90 4.35 -19.36
C ALA A 273 -11.95 4.72 -18.30
N GLU A 274 -12.51 3.72 -17.65
CA GLU A 274 -13.47 3.89 -16.55
C GLU A 274 -12.88 3.37 -15.23
N SER A 275 -13.02 4.17 -14.17
CA SER A 275 -12.59 3.75 -12.82
C SER A 275 -13.71 2.96 -12.13
N THR A 276 -13.63 1.64 -12.18
CA THR A 276 -14.63 0.72 -11.60
C THR A 276 -14.22 0.13 -10.25
N TRP A 277 -13.09 0.56 -9.68
CA TRP A 277 -12.52 0.03 -8.41
C TRP A 277 -12.49 1.05 -7.26
N ARG A 278 -12.79 2.31 -7.52
CA ARG A 278 -12.57 3.42 -6.57
C ARG A 278 -13.24 3.21 -5.22
N ALA A 279 -14.49 2.73 -5.20
CA ALA A 279 -15.25 2.55 -3.97
C ALA A 279 -14.63 1.48 -3.07
N HIS A 280 -14.34 0.29 -3.61
CA HIS A 280 -13.74 -0.82 -2.87
C HIS A 280 -12.28 -0.51 -2.46
N ALA A 281 -11.53 0.15 -3.32
CA ALA A 281 -10.21 0.66 -2.96
C ALA A 281 -10.26 1.62 -1.77
N GLN A 282 -11.24 2.51 -1.72
CA GLN A 282 -11.42 3.42 -0.60
C GLN A 282 -11.80 2.67 0.68
N LEU A 283 -12.74 1.71 0.60
CA LEU A 283 -13.11 0.87 1.73
C LEU A 283 -11.93 0.06 2.27
N LEU A 284 -11.05 -0.46 1.40
CA LEU A 284 -9.85 -1.20 1.80
C LEU A 284 -8.99 -0.39 2.78
N TYR A 285 -8.66 0.85 2.41
CA TYR A 285 -7.84 1.73 3.26
C TYR A 285 -8.61 2.19 4.51
N THR A 286 -9.87 2.56 4.37
CA THR A 286 -10.70 3.01 5.50
C THR A 286 -10.90 1.89 6.52
N ASN A 287 -11.15 0.66 6.08
CA ASN A 287 -11.30 -0.49 6.97
C ASN A 287 -9.98 -0.86 7.67
N TRP A 288 -8.85 -0.83 6.95
CA TRP A 288 -7.54 -1.03 7.55
C TRP A 288 -7.26 0.02 8.63
N LEU A 289 -7.43 1.31 8.32
CA LEU A 289 -7.25 2.40 9.26
C LEU A 289 -8.16 2.28 10.48
N ASN A 290 -9.44 1.95 10.27
CA ASN A 290 -10.42 1.92 11.35
C ASN A 290 -10.28 0.70 12.25
N TYR A 291 -10.20 -0.50 11.66
CA TYR A 291 -10.28 -1.75 12.43
C TYR A 291 -8.94 -2.32 12.88
N TYR A 292 -7.85 -1.98 12.19
CA TYR A 292 -6.54 -2.59 12.41
C TYR A 292 -5.43 -1.58 12.73
N VAL A 293 -5.74 -0.30 12.66
CA VAL A 293 -4.85 0.75 13.13
C VAL A 293 -5.50 1.45 14.33
N TYR A 294 -6.62 2.15 14.13
CA TYR A 294 -7.23 2.99 15.17
C TYR A 294 -7.81 2.20 16.34
N GLN A 295 -8.60 1.15 16.10
CA GLN A 295 -9.31 0.44 17.17
C GLN A 295 -8.43 -0.50 17.99
N THR A 296 -7.28 -0.90 17.46
CA THR A 296 -6.41 -1.91 18.08
C THR A 296 -5.08 -1.35 18.56
N THR A 297 -4.67 -0.16 18.09
CA THR A 297 -3.45 0.49 18.58
C THR A 297 -3.61 0.90 20.06
N PRO A 298 -2.59 0.65 20.92
CA PRO A 298 -2.56 1.19 22.28
C PRO A 298 -2.68 2.72 22.30
N TYR A 299 -3.38 3.26 23.29
CA TYR A 299 -3.47 4.72 23.45
C TYR A 299 -2.07 5.36 23.64
N GLU A 300 -1.24 4.76 24.48
CA GLU A 300 0.16 5.10 24.63
C GLU A 300 0.98 4.42 23.53
N ILE A 301 1.38 5.17 22.51
CA ILE A 301 2.06 4.63 21.33
C ILE A 301 3.36 3.86 21.65
N ASN A 302 4.05 4.25 22.73
CA ASN A 302 5.27 3.58 23.19
C ASN A 302 5.02 2.20 23.81
N ALA A 303 3.76 1.81 24.03
CA ALA A 303 3.39 0.46 24.47
C ALA A 303 3.39 -0.56 23.30
N ILE A 304 3.52 -0.11 22.06
CA ILE A 304 3.65 -1.00 20.89
C ILE A 304 4.92 -1.85 21.07
N GLY A 305 4.77 -3.16 20.91
CA GLY A 305 5.86 -4.13 21.09
C GLY A 305 6.13 -4.56 22.53
N HIS A 306 5.48 -3.94 23.51
CA HIS A 306 5.45 -4.35 24.90
C HIS A 306 4.07 -4.96 25.21
N GLU A 307 3.80 -6.18 24.74
CA GLU A 307 2.63 -6.91 25.22
C GLU A 307 2.84 -7.18 26.72
N GLU A 308 2.03 -6.53 27.56
CA GLU A 308 1.86 -6.98 28.93
C GLU A 308 1.36 -8.42 28.85
N ALA A 309 2.10 -9.33 29.52
CA ALA A 309 1.59 -10.67 29.78
C ALA A 309 0.19 -10.49 30.41
N ALA A 310 -0.84 -10.97 29.72
CA ALA A 310 -2.19 -10.95 30.26
C ALA A 310 -2.11 -11.62 31.64
N ASP A 311 -2.32 -10.83 32.69
CA ASP A 311 -2.58 -11.36 34.02
C ASP A 311 -3.88 -12.16 33.93
N ASP A 312 -3.74 -13.49 33.90
CA ASP A 312 -4.85 -14.41 34.14
C ASP A 312 -5.37 -14.17 35.58
N GLU A 313 -6.47 -13.41 35.70
CA GLU A 313 -7.35 -13.46 36.85
C GLU A 313 -8.71 -14.04 36.49
#